data_7f3371536587a6552dce76bd98d9c864
#
_entry.id   7f3371536587a6552dce76bd98d9c864
#
_cell.length_a   1.000
_cell.length_b   1.000
_cell.length_c   1.000
_cell.angle_alpha   90.00
_cell.angle_beta   90.00
_cell.angle_gamma   90.00
#
_symmetry.space_group_name_H-M   'P 1'
#
loop_
_entity.id
_entity.type
_entity.pdbx_description
1 polymer ?
#
loop_
_entity_poly.entity_id
_entity_poly.type
_entity_poly.pdbx_seq_one_letter_code
_entity_poly.pdbx_strand_id
1 'polypeptide(L)'
;MPLLNVLTSEGHPPRGDLMEKAVNYLKSFRNQIFAYLKDGRYSIDNTIAERFIRPLVGERKNPLFFGSNRMAHVSAAYHTLISTCRANGISAPAYLKRFFWEVVKVRMDYENLLPMTIGINTNKL
;
A
#
# COMPACT_ATOMS: atom_id res chain seq x y z
N MET A 1 -24.64 6.89 15.50
CA MET A 1 -23.74 7.95 14.99
C MET A 1 -24.44 9.31 15.11
N PRO A 2 -24.41 9.93 16.28
CA PRO A 2 -25.20 11.16 16.50
C PRO A 2 -24.69 12.37 15.71
N LEU A 3 -23.37 12.52 15.58
CA LEU A 3 -22.77 13.71 14.98
C LEU A 3 -23.14 13.93 13.50
N LEU A 4 -23.13 12.87 12.68
CA LEU A 4 -23.49 13.00 11.26
C LEU A 4 -24.99 13.34 11.09
N ASN A 5 -25.84 12.77 11.95
CA ASN A 5 -27.26 13.07 11.95
C ASN A 5 -27.53 14.51 12.43
N VAL A 6 -26.75 15.03 13.37
CA VAL A 6 -26.81 16.42 13.82
C VAL A 6 -26.38 17.39 12.72
N LEU A 7 -25.30 17.08 11.99
CA LEU A 7 -24.80 17.89 10.88
C LEU A 7 -25.69 17.88 9.65
N THR A 8 -26.58 16.90 9.53
CA THR A 8 -27.48 16.72 8.38
C THR A 8 -28.95 16.91 8.73
N SER A 9 -29.26 17.22 10.01
CA SER A 9 -30.63 17.53 10.43
C SER A 9 -31.08 18.86 9.81
N GLU A 10 -32.37 18.93 9.44
CA GLU A 10 -32.96 20.05 8.74
C GLU A 10 -32.83 21.42 9.41
N GLY A 11 -32.46 21.45 10.70
CA GLY A 11 -32.23 22.67 11.47
C GLY A 11 -30.86 23.34 11.32
N HIS A 12 -29.89 22.68 10.71
CA HIS A 12 -28.50 23.19 10.64
C HIS A 12 -27.88 22.94 9.27
N PRO A 13 -28.26 23.74 8.27
CA PRO A 13 -27.65 23.63 6.95
C PRO A 13 -26.14 23.93 7.02
N PRO A 14 -25.31 23.28 6.19
CA PRO A 14 -23.89 23.52 6.13
C PRO A 14 -23.59 25.01 5.90
N ARG A 15 -22.76 25.59 6.77
CA ARG A 15 -22.35 26.99 6.61
C ARG A 15 -21.16 27.08 5.66
N GLY A 16 -21.40 27.46 4.40
CA GLY A 16 -20.39 27.68 3.37
C GLY A 16 -20.07 26.46 2.51
N ASP A 17 -19.54 26.73 1.34
CA ASP A 17 -19.23 25.77 0.27
C ASP A 17 -18.30 24.62 0.70
N LEU A 18 -17.29 24.92 1.52
CA LEU A 18 -16.36 23.89 2.02
C LEU A 18 -17.02 22.89 2.96
N MET A 19 -17.90 23.36 3.81
CA MET A 19 -18.63 22.50 4.76
C MET A 19 -19.63 21.61 4.00
N GLU A 20 -20.31 22.17 3.01
CA GLU A 20 -21.22 21.42 2.15
C GLU A 20 -20.49 20.31 1.39
N LYS A 21 -19.34 20.61 0.79
CA LYS A 21 -18.49 19.61 0.11
C LYS A 21 -18.04 18.52 1.07
N ALA A 22 -17.62 18.86 2.29
CA ALA A 22 -17.21 17.89 3.30
C ALA A 22 -18.37 16.96 3.71
N VAL A 23 -19.55 17.51 3.97
CA VAL A 23 -20.75 16.74 4.31
C VAL A 23 -21.17 15.83 3.17
N ASN A 24 -21.16 16.31 1.93
CA ASN A 24 -21.50 15.52 0.75
C ASN A 24 -20.48 14.38 0.51
N TYR A 25 -19.19 14.64 0.72
CA TYR A 25 -18.16 13.61 0.70
C TYR A 25 -18.43 12.51 1.75
N LEU A 26 -18.66 12.90 3.00
CA LEU A 26 -18.97 11.95 4.08
C LEU A 26 -20.24 11.13 3.81
N LYS A 27 -21.28 11.74 3.23
CA LYS A 27 -22.49 11.03 2.83
C LYS A 27 -22.23 10.01 1.74
N SER A 28 -21.52 10.43 0.68
CA SER A 28 -21.23 9.58 -0.49
C SER A 28 -20.37 8.37 -0.15
N PHE A 29 -19.38 8.55 0.73
CA PHE A 29 -18.43 7.51 1.10
C PHE A 29 -18.70 6.86 2.47
N ARG A 30 -19.86 7.09 3.07
CA ARG A 30 -20.20 6.60 4.41
C ARG A 30 -19.94 5.10 4.58
N ASN A 31 -20.38 4.29 3.63
CA ASN A 31 -20.25 2.83 3.70
C ASN A 31 -18.80 2.38 3.60
N GLN A 32 -17.99 3.08 2.82
CA GLN A 32 -16.55 2.79 2.66
C GLN A 32 -15.77 3.25 3.90
N ILE A 33 -16.04 4.47 4.40
CA ILE A 33 -15.38 5.04 5.57
C ILE A 33 -15.61 4.16 6.82
N PHE A 34 -16.80 3.59 6.97
CA PHE A 34 -17.13 2.75 8.11
C PHE A 34 -17.08 1.24 7.81
N ALA A 35 -16.49 0.85 6.68
CA ALA A 35 -16.37 -0.57 6.32
C ALA A 35 -15.59 -1.40 7.36
N TYR A 36 -14.60 -0.78 8.03
CA TYR A 36 -13.83 -1.42 9.10
C TYR A 36 -14.68 -1.88 10.29
N LEU A 37 -15.85 -1.27 10.52
CA LEU A 37 -16.76 -1.69 11.59
C LEU A 37 -17.43 -3.04 11.32
N LYS A 38 -17.41 -3.51 10.05
CA LYS A 38 -17.99 -4.79 9.65
C LYS A 38 -17.06 -5.98 9.95
N ASP A 39 -15.76 -5.72 10.03
CA ASP A 39 -14.75 -6.74 10.30
C ASP A 39 -13.67 -6.14 11.21
N GLY A 40 -13.67 -6.55 12.48
CA GLY A 40 -12.73 -6.06 13.50
C GLY A 40 -11.26 -6.45 13.28
N ARG A 41 -10.95 -7.21 12.24
CA ARG A 41 -9.58 -7.55 11.86
C ARG A 41 -8.86 -6.41 11.15
N TYR A 42 -9.58 -5.42 10.63
CA TYR A 42 -9.00 -4.27 9.95
C TYR A 42 -8.65 -3.17 10.95
N SER A 43 -7.41 -2.69 10.89
CA SER A 43 -7.00 -1.52 11.63
C SER A 43 -7.64 -0.25 11.07
N ILE A 44 -7.98 0.69 11.95
CA ILE A 44 -8.47 2.02 11.56
C ILE A 44 -7.33 2.86 10.95
N ASP A 45 -6.10 2.61 11.41
CA ASP A 45 -4.94 3.36 10.96
C ASP A 45 -4.39 2.81 9.62
N ASN A 46 -3.70 3.68 8.90
CA ASN A 46 -3.04 3.38 7.63
C ASN A 46 -1.51 3.23 7.79
N THR A 47 -1.04 3.07 9.02
CA THR A 47 0.39 3.08 9.37
C THR A 47 1.17 2.04 8.59
N ILE A 48 0.59 0.85 8.39
CA ILE A 48 1.24 -0.22 7.62
C ILE A 48 1.45 0.20 6.17
N ALA A 49 0.42 0.70 5.49
CA ALA A 49 0.51 1.15 4.10
C ALA A 49 1.50 2.32 3.96
N GLU A 50 1.46 3.29 4.87
CA GLU A 50 2.39 4.42 4.88
C GLU A 50 3.84 3.96 5.04
N ARG A 51 4.09 2.98 5.90
CA ARG A 51 5.43 2.40 6.10
C ARG A 51 5.98 1.76 4.81
N PHE A 52 5.11 1.09 4.03
CA PHE A 52 5.50 0.50 2.76
C PHE A 52 5.77 1.53 1.66
N ILE A 53 5.04 2.64 1.65
CA ILE A 53 5.19 3.70 0.64
C ILE A 53 6.35 4.65 0.96
N ARG A 54 6.69 4.83 2.24
CA ARG A 54 7.73 5.79 2.68
C ARG A 54 9.09 5.63 1.97
N PRO A 55 9.64 4.41 1.76
CA PRO A 55 10.89 4.25 1.00
C PRO A 55 10.77 4.76 -0.44
N LEU A 56 9.67 4.48 -1.13
CA LEU A 56 9.42 4.92 -2.49
C LEU A 56 9.35 6.45 -2.60
N VAL A 57 8.72 7.11 -1.63
CA VAL A 57 8.67 8.58 -1.55
C VAL A 57 10.07 9.16 -1.29
N GLY A 58 10.88 8.52 -0.45
CA GLY A 58 12.26 8.90 -0.18
C GLY A 58 13.14 8.82 -1.44
N GLU A 59 13.04 7.74 -2.19
CA GLU A 59 13.75 7.58 -3.46
C GLU A 59 13.32 8.60 -4.50
N ARG A 60 12.03 8.90 -4.61
CA ARG A 60 11.53 9.94 -5.53
C ARG A 60 12.13 11.32 -5.25
N LYS A 61 12.44 11.61 -3.99
CA LYS A 61 13.10 12.89 -3.62
C LYS A 61 14.58 12.93 -4.01
N ASN A 62 15.25 11.79 -4.02
CA ASN A 62 16.68 11.68 -4.24
C ASN A 62 17.06 11.74 -5.73
N PRO A 63 16.51 10.92 -6.65
CA PRO A 63 16.74 11.05 -8.08
C PRO A 63 15.79 12.04 -8.77
N LEU A 64 14.91 12.72 -8.06
CA LEU A 64 13.93 13.70 -8.53
C LEU A 64 12.80 13.12 -9.43
N PHE A 65 13.08 12.08 -10.22
CA PHE A 65 12.08 11.41 -11.07
C PHE A 65 12.57 10.03 -11.54
N PHE A 66 11.65 9.21 -12.02
CA PHE A 66 11.95 7.85 -12.51
C PHE A 66 12.38 7.79 -13.98
N GLY A 67 12.57 8.91 -14.65
CA GLY A 67 12.94 8.97 -16.06
C GLY A 67 11.78 8.75 -17.04
N SER A 68 10.83 7.92 -16.72
CA SER A 68 9.62 7.67 -17.53
C SER A 68 8.52 6.97 -16.71
N ASN A 69 7.28 6.98 -17.23
CA ASN A 69 6.16 6.25 -16.61
C ASN A 69 6.46 4.74 -16.54
N ARG A 70 7.10 4.18 -17.56
CA ARG A 70 7.51 2.77 -17.57
C ARG A 70 8.47 2.45 -16.41
N MET A 71 9.46 3.30 -16.19
CA MET A 71 10.42 3.10 -15.09
C MET A 71 9.78 3.28 -13.72
N ALA A 72 8.76 4.12 -13.60
CA ALA A 72 8.00 4.23 -12.36
C ALA A 72 7.31 2.90 -11.98
N HIS A 73 6.71 2.21 -12.94
CA HIS A 73 6.12 0.87 -12.71
C HIS A 73 7.19 -0.17 -12.34
N VAL A 74 8.33 -0.15 -13.02
CA VAL A 74 9.45 -1.05 -12.70
C VAL A 74 9.95 -0.80 -11.28
N SER A 75 10.16 0.45 -10.90
CA SER A 75 10.56 0.83 -9.54
C SER A 75 9.55 0.36 -8.50
N ALA A 76 8.24 0.58 -8.73
CA ALA A 76 7.18 0.12 -7.85
C ALA A 76 7.19 -1.42 -7.67
N ALA A 77 7.42 -2.17 -8.75
CA ALA A 77 7.52 -3.64 -8.69
C ALA A 77 8.72 -4.08 -7.80
N TYR A 78 9.90 -3.51 -8.01
CA TYR A 78 11.08 -3.83 -7.18
C TYR A 78 10.86 -3.45 -5.71
N HIS A 79 10.27 -2.28 -5.44
CA HIS A 79 9.93 -1.88 -4.07
C HIS A 79 8.95 -2.85 -3.42
N THR A 80 7.96 -3.32 -4.14
CA THR A 80 7.01 -4.31 -3.65
C THR A 80 7.72 -5.60 -3.25
N LEU A 81 8.59 -6.14 -4.12
CA LEU A 81 9.35 -7.36 -3.83
C LEU A 81 10.28 -7.18 -2.61
N ILE A 82 11.04 -6.07 -2.55
CA ILE A 82 11.95 -5.79 -1.43
C ILE A 82 11.19 -5.60 -0.12
N SER A 83 10.07 -4.89 -0.15
CA SER A 83 9.22 -4.68 1.03
C SER A 83 8.59 -5.98 1.51
N THR A 84 8.19 -6.86 0.58
CA THR A 84 7.69 -8.19 0.90
C THR A 84 8.77 -9.06 1.54
N CYS A 85 10.00 -9.02 1.02
CA CYS A 85 11.14 -9.69 1.67
C CYS A 85 11.31 -9.24 3.12
N ARG A 86 11.34 -7.92 3.36
CA ARG A 86 11.49 -7.34 4.70
C ARG A 86 10.36 -7.74 5.64
N ALA A 87 9.12 -7.72 5.16
CA ALA A 87 7.96 -8.11 5.96
C ALA A 87 7.99 -9.59 6.40
N ASN A 88 8.65 -10.45 5.61
CA ASN A 88 8.78 -11.88 5.88
C ASN A 88 10.15 -12.26 6.46
N GLY A 89 10.99 -11.30 6.86
CA GLY A 89 12.32 -11.58 7.43
C GLY A 89 13.31 -12.19 6.42
N ILE A 90 13.09 -11.99 5.12
CA ILE A 90 13.91 -12.53 4.05
C ILE A 90 14.95 -11.49 3.62
N SER A 91 16.20 -11.90 3.44
CA SER A 91 17.24 -11.05 2.88
C SER A 91 16.91 -10.67 1.43
N ALA A 92 16.63 -9.39 1.16
CA ALA A 92 16.32 -8.90 -0.18
C ALA A 92 17.44 -9.16 -1.21
N PRO A 93 18.76 -8.97 -0.89
CA PRO A 93 19.84 -9.32 -1.80
C PRO A 93 19.89 -10.82 -2.12
N ALA A 94 19.69 -11.69 -1.13
CA ALA A 94 19.67 -13.13 -1.33
C ALA A 94 18.47 -13.55 -2.21
N TYR A 95 17.31 -12.95 -1.96
CA TYR A 95 16.13 -13.15 -2.79
C TYR A 95 16.38 -12.74 -4.25
N LEU A 96 16.86 -11.51 -4.48
CA LEU A 96 17.08 -11.00 -5.85
C LEU A 96 18.10 -11.83 -6.61
N LYS A 97 19.18 -12.26 -5.93
CA LYS A 97 20.18 -13.19 -6.52
C LYS A 97 19.52 -14.49 -6.98
N ARG A 98 18.69 -15.11 -6.14
CA ARG A 98 17.99 -16.35 -6.46
C ARG A 98 16.95 -16.11 -7.56
N PHE A 99 16.16 -15.05 -7.47
CA PHE A 99 15.17 -14.68 -8.46
C PHE A 99 15.78 -14.53 -9.87
N PHE A 100 16.84 -13.73 -10.01
CA PHE A 100 17.51 -13.53 -11.30
C PHE A 100 18.12 -14.82 -11.83
N TRP A 101 18.69 -15.65 -10.97
CA TRP A 101 19.21 -16.95 -11.37
C TRP A 101 18.14 -17.86 -11.99
N GLU A 102 16.95 -17.90 -11.39
CA GLU A 102 15.82 -18.69 -11.91
C GLU A 102 15.25 -18.10 -13.20
N VAL A 103 15.15 -16.78 -13.31
CA VAL A 103 14.69 -16.09 -14.53
C VAL A 103 15.63 -16.34 -15.71
N VAL A 104 16.94 -16.30 -15.48
CA VAL A 104 17.95 -16.60 -16.53
C VAL A 104 17.84 -18.04 -17.04
N LYS A 105 17.36 -18.97 -16.25
CA LYS A 105 17.06 -20.35 -16.65
C LYS A 105 15.73 -20.50 -17.42
N VAL A 106 15.13 -19.37 -17.83
CA VAL A 106 13.85 -19.31 -18.56
C VAL A 106 12.69 -19.92 -17.78
N ARG A 107 12.73 -19.83 -16.45
CA ARG A 107 11.63 -20.26 -15.61
C ARG A 107 10.48 -19.28 -15.71
N MET A 108 9.27 -19.76 -16.02
CA MET A 108 8.08 -18.95 -16.30
C MET A 108 7.01 -19.03 -15.22
N ASP A 109 7.19 -19.86 -14.20
CA ASP A 109 6.25 -20.04 -13.09
C ASP A 109 6.45 -18.95 -12.00
N TYR A 110 6.14 -17.70 -12.35
CA TYR A 110 6.42 -16.52 -11.54
C TYR A 110 5.81 -16.57 -10.12
N GLU A 111 4.69 -17.28 -9.96
CA GLU A 111 4.05 -17.48 -8.65
C GLU A 111 4.97 -18.19 -7.65
N ASN A 112 5.79 -19.11 -8.13
CA ASN A 112 6.78 -19.83 -7.32
C ASN A 112 8.11 -19.06 -7.16
N LEU A 113 8.25 -17.90 -7.79
CA LEU A 113 9.40 -17.02 -7.67
C LEU A 113 9.17 -15.87 -6.69
N LEU A 114 8.00 -15.77 -6.07
CA LEU A 114 7.72 -14.75 -5.05
C LEU A 114 8.57 -14.96 -3.78
N PRO A 115 8.85 -13.91 -3.00
CA PRO A 115 9.69 -14.02 -1.81
C PRO A 115 9.26 -15.13 -0.84
N MET A 116 7.95 -15.37 -0.72
CA MET A 116 7.38 -16.36 0.20
C MET A 116 7.49 -17.81 -0.31
N THR A 117 7.63 -18.02 -1.63
CA THR A 117 7.56 -19.34 -2.26
C THR A 117 8.90 -19.84 -2.80
N ILE A 118 9.86 -18.95 -3.02
CA ILE A 118 11.16 -19.27 -3.66
C ILE A 118 12.10 -20.17 -2.80
N GLY A 119 11.74 -20.42 -1.53
CA GLY A 119 12.47 -21.35 -0.69
C GLY A 119 13.81 -20.81 -0.13
N ILE A 120 13.85 -19.55 0.27
CA ILE A 120 15.03 -18.97 0.96
C ILE A 120 14.86 -19.17 2.45
N ASN A 121 15.79 -19.92 3.07
CA ASN A 121 15.83 -20.09 4.52
C ASN A 121 16.15 -18.77 5.22
N THR A 122 15.27 -18.34 6.12
CA THR A 122 15.41 -17.12 6.94
C THR A 122 16.40 -17.27 8.10
N ASN A 123 16.89 -18.47 8.36
CA ASN A 123 17.66 -18.82 9.57
C ASN A 123 19.15 -18.46 9.51
N LYS A 124 19.59 -17.51 8.70
CA LYS A 124 20.96 -16.96 8.70
C LYS A 124 20.92 -15.45 8.57
N LEU A 125 20.56 -14.79 9.64
CA LEU A 125 20.95 -13.41 9.97
C LEU A 125 21.63 -13.43 11.31
#